data_326321e0939dd718bc01efd00e8330c4
#
_entry.id   326321e0939dd718bc01efd00e8330c4
#
_cell.length_a   1.000
_cell.length_b   1.000
_cell.length_c   1.000
_cell.angle_alpha   90.00
_cell.angle_beta   90.00
_cell.angle_gamma   90.00
#
_symmetry.space_group_name_H-M   'P 1'
#
loop_
_entity.id
_entity.type
_entity.pdbx_description
1 polymer ?
#
loop_
_entity_poly.entity_id
_entity_poly.type
_entity_poly.pdbx_seq_one_letter_code
_entity_poly.pdbx_strand_id
1 'polypeptide(L)'
;MFGGDLNGGPITIVDTSPNGAVIGSDVLETPNGSDISNAVPTTPLVITPDTAFGIPWRGAMVYVNDREGKITKINLTDSTENDAKFFDQTTLFRLNASTTNRRYTFFSMDAGIGVSTKDFWLFGGTGDFNRLGDTGEFMDNILYG
;
A
#
# COMPACT_ATOMS: atom_id res chain seq x y z
N MET A 1 9.12 10.11 6.86
CA MET A 1 10.30 9.55 6.17
C MET A 1 10.12 8.04 6.16
N PHE A 2 9.86 7.46 5.00
CA PHE A 2 9.67 6.00 4.88
C PHE A 2 11.04 5.38 4.64
N GLY A 3 11.64 4.84 5.69
CA GLY A 3 12.88 4.10 5.61
C GLY A 3 12.55 2.64 5.35
N GLY A 4 12.75 2.16 4.13
CA GLY A 4 12.69 0.73 3.85
C GLY A 4 13.98 0.07 4.31
N ASP A 5 13.88 -0.82 5.26
CA ASP A 5 14.92 -1.80 5.52
C ASP A 5 14.83 -2.91 4.46
N LEU A 6 15.91 -3.63 4.24
CA LEU A 6 16.00 -4.77 3.31
C LEU A 6 14.99 -5.90 3.63
N ASN A 7 14.36 -5.85 4.80
CA ASN A 7 13.44 -6.85 5.31
C ASN A 7 11.95 -6.42 5.30
N GLY A 8 11.61 -5.36 4.62
CA GLY A 8 10.25 -4.81 4.57
C GLY A 8 10.16 -3.44 5.24
N GLY A 9 9.38 -2.53 4.66
CA GLY A 9 9.14 -1.21 5.22
C GLY A 9 8.15 -1.27 6.38
N PRO A 10 8.47 -0.73 7.57
CA PRO A 10 7.46 -0.57 8.60
C PRO A 10 6.45 0.50 8.20
N ILE A 11 5.18 0.24 8.49
CA ILE A 11 4.14 1.24 8.47
C ILE A 11 3.82 1.60 9.91
N THR A 12 3.91 2.87 10.21
CA THR A 12 3.66 3.40 11.55
C THR A 12 2.49 4.37 11.51
N ILE A 13 1.55 4.18 12.42
CA ILE A 13 0.41 5.06 12.63
C ILE A 13 0.71 5.92 13.84
N VAL A 14 0.61 7.22 13.65
CA VAL A 14 0.91 8.21 14.68
C VAL A 14 -0.35 9.02 14.94
N ASP A 15 -0.70 9.19 16.22
CA ASP A 15 -1.70 10.14 16.64
C ASP A 15 -1.22 11.56 16.30
N THR A 16 -2.05 12.33 15.60
CA THR A 16 -1.74 13.74 15.29
C THR A 16 -2.04 14.71 16.43
N SER A 17 -2.47 14.20 17.59
CA SER A 17 -2.60 14.98 18.80
C SER A 17 -1.25 15.59 19.24
N PRO A 18 -1.23 16.58 20.14
CA PRO A 18 -0.01 17.35 20.44
C PRO A 18 1.24 16.55 20.82
N ASN A 19 1.06 15.30 21.22
CA ASN A 19 2.18 14.47 21.70
C ASN A 19 2.72 13.49 20.64
N GLY A 20 2.09 13.33 19.47
CA GLY A 20 2.59 12.49 18.39
C GLY A 20 2.80 11.02 18.77
N ALA A 21 1.95 10.46 19.62
CA ALA A 21 2.10 9.09 20.08
C ALA A 21 1.99 8.08 18.95
N VAL A 22 2.84 7.07 18.94
CA VAL A 22 2.69 5.92 18.04
C VAL A 22 1.53 5.07 18.53
N ILE A 23 0.49 4.92 17.68
CA ILE A 23 -0.68 4.09 17.98
C ILE A 23 -0.40 2.64 17.63
N GLY A 24 0.27 2.41 16.53
CA GLY A 24 0.63 1.07 16.07
C GLY A 24 1.73 1.14 15.02
N SER A 25 2.49 0.07 14.92
CA SER A 25 3.51 -0.10 13.90
C SER A 25 3.64 -1.58 13.56
N ASP A 26 3.70 -1.89 12.28
CA ASP A 26 3.92 -3.25 11.81
C ASP A 26 4.76 -3.24 10.53
N VAL A 27 5.44 -4.35 10.27
CA VAL A 27 6.26 -4.53 9.08
C VAL A 27 5.43 -5.22 8.01
N LEU A 28 5.47 -4.67 6.79
CA LEU A 28 4.84 -5.36 5.66
C LEU A 28 5.51 -6.72 5.44
N GLU A 29 4.69 -7.78 5.33
CA GLU A 29 5.19 -9.12 5.08
C GLU A 29 6.14 -9.15 3.88
N THR A 30 7.32 -9.72 4.09
CA THR A 30 8.29 -9.94 3.02
C THR A 30 7.91 -11.16 2.20
N PRO A 31 7.94 -11.10 0.86
CA PRO A 31 7.84 -12.29 0.03
C PRO A 31 9.09 -13.18 0.26
N ASN A 32 8.87 -14.46 0.47
CA ASN A 32 9.98 -15.41 0.55
C ASN A 32 10.71 -15.48 -0.81
N GLY A 33 12.01 -15.27 -0.80
CA GLY A 33 12.85 -15.43 -1.98
C GLY A 33 12.85 -14.27 -2.98
N SER A 34 12.40 -13.10 -2.55
CA SER A 34 12.50 -11.91 -3.38
C SER A 34 13.94 -11.41 -3.50
N ASP A 35 14.29 -10.94 -4.68
CA ASP A 35 15.54 -10.29 -5.03
C ASP A 35 15.46 -8.76 -4.95
N ILE A 36 14.34 -8.22 -4.49
CA ILE A 36 14.04 -6.78 -4.47
C ILE A 36 13.70 -6.35 -3.04
N SER A 37 14.03 -5.11 -2.73
CA SER A 37 13.67 -4.48 -1.46
C SER A 37 12.17 -4.18 -1.36
N ASN A 38 11.54 -4.55 -0.25
CA ASN A 38 10.15 -4.22 0.10
C ASN A 38 9.95 -2.75 0.50
N ALA A 39 10.74 -1.85 -0.04
CA ALA A 39 10.55 -0.43 0.22
C ALA A 39 9.16 0.02 -0.25
N VAL A 40 8.55 0.92 0.50
CA VAL A 40 7.28 1.59 0.13
C VAL A 40 7.62 2.98 -0.40
N PRO A 41 7.83 3.14 -1.70
CA PRO A 41 8.21 4.42 -2.29
C PRO A 41 7.01 5.34 -2.55
N THR A 42 5.80 4.82 -2.35
CA THR A 42 4.56 5.50 -2.74
C THR A 42 3.82 6.07 -1.54
N THR A 43 2.95 7.03 -1.79
CA THR A 43 2.01 7.51 -0.78
C THR A 43 0.92 6.46 -0.57
N PRO A 44 0.61 6.07 0.68
CA PRO A 44 -0.51 5.19 0.97
C PRO A 44 -1.84 5.81 0.52
N LEU A 45 -2.71 4.99 -0.06
CA LEU A 45 -4.09 5.37 -0.32
C LEU A 45 -4.93 5.04 0.91
N VAL A 46 -5.56 6.06 1.49
CA VAL A 46 -6.38 5.92 2.69
C VAL A 46 -7.84 6.16 2.34
N ILE A 47 -8.68 5.21 2.68
CA ILE A 47 -10.12 5.30 2.47
C ILE A 47 -10.84 5.16 3.81
N THR A 48 -11.60 6.16 4.14
CA THR A 48 -12.47 6.17 5.32
C THR A 48 -13.90 5.88 4.91
N PRO A 49 -14.64 5.00 5.62
CA PRO A 49 -16.02 4.69 5.30
C PRO A 49 -16.96 5.88 5.52
N ASP A 50 -16.60 6.76 6.43
CA ASP A 50 -17.40 7.93 6.80
C ASP A 50 -16.67 9.22 6.40
N THR A 51 -17.18 9.89 5.38
CA THR A 51 -16.65 11.19 4.91
C THR A 51 -17.46 12.38 5.38
N ALA A 52 -18.58 12.16 6.07
CA ALA A 52 -19.44 13.24 6.54
C ALA A 52 -18.83 13.98 7.73
N PHE A 53 -18.84 15.30 7.66
CA PHE A 53 -18.35 16.15 8.74
C PHE A 53 -19.13 15.90 10.05
N GLY A 54 -18.40 15.75 11.14
CA GLY A 54 -18.98 15.54 12.47
C GLY A 54 -19.32 14.08 12.82
N ILE A 55 -19.05 13.12 11.94
CA ILE A 55 -19.17 11.70 12.28
C ILE A 55 -17.90 11.25 12.99
N PRO A 56 -17.99 10.53 14.13
CA PRO A 56 -16.82 9.96 14.77
C PRO A 56 -16.08 9.02 13.83
N TRP A 57 -14.75 9.07 13.85
CA TRP A 57 -13.92 8.15 13.07
C TRP A 57 -14.18 6.69 13.48
N ARG A 58 -14.45 5.84 12.49
CA ARG A 58 -14.78 4.43 12.70
C ARG A 58 -13.78 3.48 12.09
N GLY A 59 -12.68 4.00 11.60
CA GLY A 59 -11.64 3.22 10.96
C GLY A 59 -11.31 3.67 9.57
N ALA A 60 -10.28 3.05 9.01
CA ALA A 60 -9.85 3.30 7.65
C ALA A 60 -9.34 2.00 7.02
N MET A 61 -9.39 1.94 5.71
CA MET A 61 -8.65 0.99 4.89
C MET A 61 -7.47 1.71 4.27
N VAL A 62 -6.27 1.20 4.51
CA VAL A 62 -5.06 1.72 3.91
C VAL A 62 -4.56 0.73 2.87
N TYR A 63 -4.28 1.22 1.68
CA TYR A 63 -3.72 0.42 0.60
C TYR A 63 -2.32 0.91 0.31
N VAL A 64 -1.39 -0.01 0.28
CA VAL A 64 0.03 0.26 0.09
C VAL A 64 0.56 -0.66 -1.00
N ASN A 65 1.32 -0.10 -1.91
CA ASN A 65 2.11 -0.90 -2.83
C ASN A 65 3.60 -0.73 -2.50
N ASP A 66 4.26 -1.85 -2.35
CA ASP A 66 5.72 -1.85 -2.21
C ASP A 66 6.42 -1.84 -3.58
N ARG A 67 7.72 -1.65 -3.57
CA ARG A 67 8.52 -1.60 -4.79
C ARG A 67 8.43 -2.89 -5.61
N GLU A 68 8.21 -4.02 -4.96
CA GLU A 68 8.06 -5.33 -5.62
C GLU A 68 6.70 -5.53 -6.30
N GLY A 69 5.80 -4.56 -6.18
CA GLY A 69 4.47 -4.67 -6.74
C GLY A 69 3.55 -5.58 -5.92
N LYS A 70 3.79 -5.72 -4.63
CA LYS A 70 2.83 -6.31 -3.72
C LYS A 70 1.88 -5.23 -3.23
N ILE A 71 0.58 -5.48 -3.38
CA ILE A 71 -0.47 -4.59 -2.89
C ILE A 71 -1.01 -5.16 -1.58
N THR A 72 -0.82 -4.41 -0.51
CA THR A 72 -1.25 -4.78 0.82
C THR A 72 -2.40 -3.87 1.26
N LYS A 73 -3.48 -4.48 1.70
CA LYS A 73 -4.57 -3.81 2.42
C LYS A 73 -4.29 -3.89 3.91
N ILE A 74 -4.38 -2.78 4.60
CA ILE A 74 -4.28 -2.68 6.05
C ILE A 74 -5.62 -2.20 6.58
N ASN A 75 -6.21 -2.97 7.47
CA ASN A 75 -7.46 -2.60 8.12
C ASN A 75 -7.16 -1.87 9.43
N LEU A 76 -7.63 -0.64 9.53
CA LEU A 76 -7.52 0.20 10.73
C LEU A 76 -8.89 0.42 11.37
N THR A 77 -9.72 -0.59 11.40
CA THR A 77 -11.00 -0.49 12.07
C THR A 77 -10.80 -0.48 13.58
N ASP A 78 -11.30 0.54 14.25
CA ASP A 78 -11.37 0.56 15.70
C ASP A 78 -12.37 -0.52 16.15
N SER A 79 -11.84 -1.61 16.67
CA SER A 79 -12.64 -2.61 17.32
C SER A 79 -12.23 -2.66 18.80
N THR A 80 -13.01 -2.03 19.62
CA THR A 80 -12.86 -2.06 21.08
C THR A 80 -12.95 -3.46 21.68
N GLU A 81 -13.35 -4.45 20.88
CA GLU A 81 -13.57 -5.83 21.34
C GLU A 81 -12.44 -6.81 21.00
N ASN A 82 -11.49 -6.44 20.15
CA ASN A 82 -10.40 -7.33 19.74
C ASN A 82 -9.20 -6.56 19.18
N ASP A 83 -8.22 -6.29 20.00
CA ASP A 83 -6.93 -5.69 19.64
C ASP A 83 -6.23 -6.40 18.47
N ALA A 84 -6.59 -7.65 18.22
CA ALA A 84 -6.02 -8.47 17.14
C ALA A 84 -6.43 -8.05 15.72
N LYS A 85 -7.39 -7.14 15.54
CA LYS A 85 -7.86 -6.69 14.22
C LYS A 85 -7.41 -5.30 13.85
N PHE A 86 -6.88 -4.55 14.80
CA PHE A 86 -6.24 -3.29 14.50
C PHE A 86 -4.91 -3.58 13.79
N PHE A 87 -4.72 -3.00 12.62
CA PHE A 87 -3.54 -3.26 11.78
C PHE A 87 -3.52 -4.65 11.11
N ASP A 88 -4.68 -5.21 10.82
CA ASP A 88 -4.77 -6.47 10.08
C ASP A 88 -4.31 -6.28 8.62
N GLN A 89 -3.30 -7.06 8.21
CA GLN A 89 -2.70 -7.00 6.89
C GLN A 89 -3.24 -8.12 5.99
N THR A 90 -3.56 -7.77 4.77
CA THR A 90 -3.95 -8.73 3.74
C THR A 90 -3.26 -8.40 2.42
N THR A 91 -2.48 -9.32 1.89
CA THR A 91 -1.98 -9.20 0.52
C THR A 91 -3.13 -9.42 -0.45
N LEU A 92 -3.48 -8.41 -1.21
CA LEU A 92 -4.53 -8.50 -2.23
C LEU A 92 -4.01 -9.06 -3.54
N PHE A 93 -2.85 -8.58 -3.97
CA PHE A 93 -2.34 -8.86 -5.29
C PHE A 93 -0.82 -8.73 -5.34
N ARG A 94 -0.18 -9.46 -6.25
CA ARG A 94 1.26 -9.38 -6.52
C ARG A 94 1.50 -9.21 -8.02
N LEU A 95 2.26 -8.21 -8.38
CA LEU A 95 2.62 -7.94 -9.78
C LEU A 95 3.79 -8.80 -10.26
N ASN A 96 4.36 -9.62 -9.37
CA ASN A 96 5.51 -10.48 -9.64
C ASN A 96 6.68 -9.70 -10.26
N ALA A 97 7.00 -8.56 -9.66
CA ALA A 97 8.17 -7.80 -10.07
C ALA A 97 9.45 -8.61 -9.86
N SER A 98 10.39 -8.45 -10.77
CA SER A 98 11.70 -9.08 -10.71
C SER A 98 12.75 -8.17 -11.33
N THR A 99 14.01 -8.48 -11.12
CA THR A 99 15.11 -7.79 -11.80
C THR A 99 15.09 -7.98 -13.32
N THR A 100 14.39 -9.02 -13.79
CA THR A 100 14.25 -9.31 -15.22
C THR A 100 13.13 -8.52 -15.86
N ASN A 101 11.89 -8.58 -15.31
CA ASN A 101 10.74 -7.90 -15.90
C ASN A 101 10.58 -6.45 -15.45
N ARG A 102 11.24 -6.08 -14.36
CA ARG A 102 11.32 -4.70 -13.84
C ARG A 102 9.97 -4.02 -13.61
N ARG A 103 8.95 -4.78 -13.24
CA ARG A 103 7.60 -4.30 -12.91
C ARG A 103 7.57 -3.60 -11.54
N TYR A 104 8.51 -2.70 -11.32
CA TYR A 104 8.58 -1.94 -10.07
C TYR A 104 7.43 -0.96 -9.97
N THR A 105 6.98 -0.68 -8.74
CA THR A 105 5.95 0.31 -8.48
C THR A 105 6.56 1.50 -7.72
N PHE A 106 6.36 2.69 -8.27
CA PHE A 106 6.82 3.94 -7.69
C PHE A 106 5.70 4.99 -7.59
N PHE A 107 4.50 4.65 -8.07
CA PHE A 107 3.36 5.55 -8.08
C PHE A 107 2.29 5.06 -7.14
N SER A 108 1.61 6.02 -6.51
CA SER A 108 0.46 5.73 -5.66
C SER A 108 -0.67 5.12 -6.48
N MET A 109 -1.44 4.26 -5.83
CA MET A 109 -2.71 3.78 -6.36
C MET A 109 -3.77 4.86 -6.24
N ASP A 110 -4.81 4.71 -7.04
CA ASP A 110 -6.06 5.45 -6.91
C ASP A 110 -7.22 4.47 -6.76
N ALA A 111 -8.36 4.96 -6.30
CA ALA A 111 -9.54 4.13 -6.09
C ALA A 111 -10.80 4.77 -6.64
N GLY A 112 -11.72 3.93 -7.04
CA GLY A 112 -13.04 4.35 -7.50
C GLY A 112 -14.12 3.35 -7.13
N ILE A 113 -15.35 3.81 -7.14
CA ILE A 113 -16.54 2.97 -6.97
C ILE A 113 -17.36 3.00 -8.26
N GLY A 114 -17.63 1.82 -8.78
CA GLY A 114 -18.51 1.67 -9.95
C GLY A 114 -19.92 2.21 -9.67
N VAL A 115 -20.37 3.15 -10.49
CA VAL A 115 -21.66 3.82 -10.26
C VAL A 115 -22.83 2.83 -10.27
N SER A 116 -22.79 1.89 -11.18
CA SER A 116 -23.87 0.91 -11.37
C SER A 116 -23.69 -0.35 -10.55
N THR A 117 -22.47 -0.88 -10.52
CA THR A 117 -22.15 -2.17 -9.87
C THR A 117 -21.91 -2.01 -8.38
N LYS A 118 -21.51 -0.80 -7.93
CA LYS A 118 -21.08 -0.53 -6.56
C LYS A 118 -19.80 -1.29 -6.16
N ASP A 119 -19.11 -1.87 -7.13
CA ASP A 119 -17.82 -2.51 -6.90
C ASP A 119 -16.75 -1.46 -6.59
N PHE A 120 -15.88 -1.81 -5.68
CA PHE A 120 -14.71 -1.02 -5.34
C PHE A 120 -13.52 -1.45 -6.19
N TRP A 121 -12.90 -0.49 -6.86
CA TRP A 121 -11.78 -0.69 -7.75
C TRP A 121 -10.54 0.01 -7.23
N LEU A 122 -9.40 -0.64 -7.34
CA LEU A 122 -8.08 -0.06 -7.15
C LEU A 122 -7.37 0.00 -8.50
N PHE A 123 -6.83 1.17 -8.84
CA PHE A 123 -6.11 1.38 -10.08
C PHE A 123 -4.66 1.70 -9.81
N GLY A 124 -3.77 1.13 -10.59
CA GLY A 124 -2.36 1.43 -10.49
C GLY A 124 -1.57 0.97 -11.69
N GLY A 125 -0.29 1.23 -11.67
CA GLY A 125 0.60 0.86 -12.75
C GLY A 125 2.02 0.62 -12.26
N THR A 126 2.79 -0.08 -13.07
CA THR A 126 4.22 -0.28 -12.88
C THR A 126 5.02 0.74 -13.68
N GLY A 127 6.23 1.01 -13.26
CA GLY A 127 7.19 1.85 -13.95
C GLY A 127 8.38 2.12 -13.06
N ASP A 128 9.58 2.08 -13.62
CA ASP A 128 10.81 2.40 -12.89
C ASP A 128 11.18 3.86 -13.12
N PHE A 129 10.92 4.70 -12.13
CA PHE A 129 11.22 6.13 -12.17
C PHE A 129 12.72 6.42 -12.41
N ASN A 130 13.59 5.52 -12.00
CA ASN A 130 15.03 5.68 -12.18
C ASN A 130 15.50 5.40 -13.62
N ARG A 131 14.60 4.97 -14.50
CA ARG A 131 14.91 4.50 -15.85
C ARG A 131 14.00 5.08 -16.92
N LEU A 132 13.56 6.30 -16.77
CA LEU A 132 12.65 6.97 -17.73
C LEU A 132 13.19 7.05 -19.16
N GLY A 133 14.49 6.95 -19.35
CA GLY A 133 15.12 6.93 -20.67
C GLY A 133 15.48 5.54 -21.22
N ASP A 134 15.19 4.48 -20.46
CA ASP A 134 15.50 3.11 -20.88
C ASP A 134 14.34 2.58 -21.74
N THR A 135 14.59 2.40 -23.02
CA THR A 135 13.62 1.86 -24.00
C THR A 135 13.90 0.40 -24.33
N GLY A 136 14.71 -0.28 -23.53
CA GLY A 136 15.11 -1.67 -23.75
C GLY A 136 13.92 -2.65 -23.77
N GLU A 137 14.07 -3.73 -24.52
CA GLU A 137 13.05 -4.78 -24.75
C GLU A 137 12.60 -5.53 -23.47
N PHE A 138 13.19 -5.20 -22.30
CA PHE A 138 12.99 -5.95 -21.05
C PHE A 138 12.06 -5.26 -20.05
N MET A 139 11.45 -4.12 -20.43
CA MET A 139 10.50 -3.44 -19.56
C MET A 139 9.07 -3.84 -19.90
N ASP A 140 8.50 -4.67 -19.07
CA ASP A 140 7.14 -5.18 -19.22
C ASP A 140 6.21 -4.52 -18.21
N ASN A 141 5.93 -3.24 -18.42
CA ASN A 141 5.04 -2.47 -17.58
C ASN A 141 3.58 -2.85 -17.78
N ILE A 142 2.82 -2.85 -16.70
CA ILE A 142 1.40 -3.13 -16.71
C ILE A 142 0.59 -2.03 -16.02
N LEU A 143 -0.64 -1.85 -16.48
CA LEU A 143 -1.70 -1.15 -15.77
C LEU A 143 -2.67 -2.21 -15.24
N TYR A 144 -3.22 -1.99 -14.06
CA TYR A 144 -4.18 -2.88 -13.42
C TYR A 144 -5.33 -2.11 -12.79
N GLY A 145 -6.47 -2.78 -12.67
CA GLY A 145 -7.65 -2.29 -12.00
C GLY A 145 -8.61 -3.43 -11.67
#